data_9e3643c01db15fc2900e5c96d6d56983
#
_entry.id   9e3643c01db15fc2900e5c96d6d56983
#
_cell.length_a   1.000
_cell.length_b   1.000
_cell.length_c   1.000
_cell.angle_alpha   90.00
_cell.angle_beta   90.00
_cell.angle_gamma   90.00
#
_symmetry.space_group_name_H-M   'P 1'
#
loop_
_entity.id
_entity.type
_entity.pdbx_description
1 polymer ?
#
loop_
_entity_poly.entity_id
_entity_poly.type
_entity_poly.pdbx_seq_one_letter_code
_entity_poly.pdbx_strand_id
1 'polypeptide(L)'
;VLPMNPESFESFDDHTFTLAVKLIPGMLSQMGWLKAAKLGIDFIPEMEMVLTGGVPKLLLMIEFAEDTIEIADTKAIKTMDSLADLNLKTKIEKNEKESEKYWIVRRESFNLLRKNVHGLHTAPFIDDFVVPPACYPEFLPKVNALLDEYKSHFIYTIAGHVGDGNFHIIPLMDLSKEENRQVILELAPKIYELVIAEGGTTTGEHNDGIIRTPYLPMLFGAE
;
A
#
# COMPACT_ATOMS: atom_id res chain seq x y z
N VAL A 1 17.50 2.30 -3.55
CA VAL A 1 16.95 2.85 -2.30
C VAL A 1 17.52 2.11 -1.10
N LEU A 2 17.29 0.79 -0.96
CA LEU A 2 17.68 0.00 0.23
C LEU A 2 19.16 0.16 0.65
N PRO A 3 20.16 0.23 -0.28
CA PRO A 3 21.55 0.46 0.13
C PRO A 3 21.83 1.79 0.86
N MET A 4 20.87 2.74 0.79
CA MET A 4 20.97 4.00 1.53
C MET A 4 20.47 3.90 2.97
N ASN A 5 19.96 2.72 3.36
CA ASN A 5 19.44 2.43 4.70
C ASN A 5 18.38 3.47 5.16
N PRO A 6 17.21 3.53 4.50
CA PRO A 6 16.12 4.39 4.93
C PRO A 6 15.53 3.90 6.25
N GLU A 7 14.97 4.80 7.04
CA GLU A 7 14.18 4.49 8.23
C GLU A 7 12.85 3.81 7.85
N SER A 8 12.21 4.32 6.78
CA SER A 8 11.04 3.68 6.21
C SER A 8 11.05 3.77 4.69
N PHE A 9 10.49 2.74 4.04
CA PHE A 9 10.28 2.71 2.61
C PHE A 9 8.91 2.11 2.31
N GLU A 10 7.95 3.01 2.09
CA GLU A 10 6.53 2.74 1.98
C GLU A 10 6.02 2.82 0.55
N SER A 11 4.92 2.14 0.27
CA SER A 11 4.24 2.23 -1.01
C SER A 11 2.72 2.27 -0.87
N PHE A 12 2.06 2.88 -1.85
CA PHE A 12 0.65 2.70 -2.11
C PHE A 12 0.34 2.88 -3.61
N ASP A 13 -0.67 2.16 -4.09
CA ASP A 13 -1.05 2.10 -5.50
C ASP A 13 -2.01 3.24 -5.92
N ASP A 14 -2.32 3.29 -7.22
CA ASP A 14 -3.27 4.25 -7.80
C ASP A 14 -4.71 4.02 -7.32
N HIS A 15 -5.09 2.80 -6.96
CA HIS A 15 -6.39 2.52 -6.36
C HIS A 15 -6.52 3.18 -4.99
N THR A 16 -5.51 3.03 -4.13
CA THR A 16 -5.42 3.69 -2.83
C THR A 16 -5.48 5.21 -2.98
N PHE A 17 -4.68 5.77 -3.90
CA PHE A 17 -4.65 7.20 -4.15
C PHE A 17 -6.00 7.72 -4.68
N THR A 18 -6.55 7.06 -5.70
CA THR A 18 -7.85 7.44 -6.30
C THR A 18 -8.98 7.38 -5.27
N LEU A 19 -8.94 6.37 -4.42
CA LEU A 19 -9.92 6.21 -3.36
C LEU A 19 -9.78 7.30 -2.29
N ALA A 20 -8.55 7.61 -1.88
CA ALA A 20 -8.28 8.73 -0.97
C ALA A 20 -8.83 10.05 -1.54
N VAL A 21 -8.58 10.34 -2.81
CA VAL A 21 -9.09 11.55 -3.49
C VAL A 21 -10.63 11.57 -3.51
N LYS A 22 -11.29 10.47 -3.83
CA LYS A 22 -12.76 10.35 -3.82
C LYS A 22 -13.37 10.55 -2.43
N LEU A 23 -12.62 10.21 -1.39
CA LEU A 23 -13.07 10.26 -0.01
C LEU A 23 -12.71 11.57 0.70
N ILE A 24 -11.88 12.44 0.09
CA ILE A 24 -11.55 13.77 0.59
C ILE A 24 -12.81 14.52 1.04
N PRO A 25 -13.93 14.62 0.27
CA PRO A 25 -15.12 15.33 0.73
C PRO A 25 -15.70 14.79 2.05
N GLY A 26 -15.68 13.46 2.23
CA GLY A 26 -16.12 12.82 3.46
C GLY A 26 -15.19 13.06 4.64
N MET A 27 -13.87 13.10 4.40
CA MET A 27 -12.87 13.49 5.40
C MET A 27 -13.06 14.94 5.83
N LEU A 28 -13.25 15.82 4.86
CA LEU A 28 -13.43 17.24 5.09
C LEU A 28 -14.63 17.54 6.00
N SER A 29 -15.72 16.77 5.84
CA SER A 29 -16.92 16.92 6.69
C SER A 29 -16.68 16.51 8.15
N GLN A 30 -15.72 15.62 8.42
CA GLN A 30 -15.41 15.12 9.76
C GLN A 30 -14.29 15.90 10.47
N MET A 31 -13.37 16.51 9.71
CA MET A 31 -12.19 17.22 10.26
C MET A 31 -12.46 18.70 10.59
N GLY A 32 -13.62 19.22 10.23
CA GLY A 32 -13.95 20.65 10.34
C GLY A 32 -13.38 21.47 9.16
N TRP A 33 -14.14 22.47 8.73
CA TRP A 33 -13.90 23.21 7.48
C TRP A 33 -12.53 23.90 7.36
N LEU A 34 -11.93 24.36 8.49
CA LEU A 34 -10.62 25.01 8.48
C LEU A 34 -9.46 24.02 8.18
N LYS A 35 -9.48 22.85 8.79
CA LYS A 35 -8.50 21.78 8.51
C LYS A 35 -8.67 21.27 7.09
N ALA A 36 -9.90 21.15 6.66
CA ALA A 36 -10.30 20.75 5.34
C ALA A 36 -9.79 21.69 4.25
N ALA A 37 -10.01 22.99 4.40
CA ALA A 37 -9.53 24.00 3.47
C ALA A 37 -8.00 24.00 3.39
N LYS A 38 -7.31 23.86 4.53
CA LYS A 38 -5.87 23.78 4.57
C LYS A 38 -5.35 22.54 3.83
N LEU A 39 -5.90 21.36 4.11
CA LEU A 39 -5.54 20.12 3.43
C LEU A 39 -5.76 20.23 1.91
N GLY A 40 -6.88 20.83 1.49
CA GLY A 40 -7.15 21.09 0.07
C GLY A 40 -6.09 21.97 -0.59
N ILE A 41 -5.61 23.01 0.10
CA ILE A 41 -4.55 23.89 -0.38
C ILE A 41 -3.21 23.12 -0.44
N ASP A 42 -2.91 22.33 0.58
CA ASP A 42 -1.67 21.54 0.66
C ASP A 42 -1.58 20.45 -0.44
N PHE A 43 -2.74 20.03 -1.01
CA PHE A 43 -2.81 19.07 -2.14
C PHE A 43 -2.88 19.72 -3.54
N ILE A 44 -2.86 21.04 -3.66
CA ILE A 44 -2.90 21.72 -4.98
C ILE A 44 -1.77 21.22 -5.92
N PRO A 45 -0.50 21.09 -5.47
CA PRO A 45 0.57 20.61 -6.34
C PRO A 45 0.35 19.18 -6.86
N GLU A 46 -0.23 18.31 -6.03
CA GLU A 46 -0.54 16.92 -6.41
C GLU A 46 -1.73 16.88 -7.36
N MET A 47 -2.72 17.75 -7.18
CA MET A 47 -3.83 17.89 -8.13
C MET A 47 -3.34 18.39 -9.49
N GLU A 48 -2.42 19.34 -9.53
CA GLU A 48 -1.79 19.81 -10.77
C GLU A 48 -1.00 18.68 -11.45
N MET A 49 -0.25 17.89 -10.67
CA MET A 49 0.46 16.71 -11.17
C MET A 49 -0.50 15.68 -11.79
N VAL A 50 -1.64 15.42 -11.13
CA VAL A 50 -2.68 14.50 -11.63
C VAL A 50 -3.32 15.05 -12.92
N LEU A 51 -3.61 16.35 -12.98
CA LEU A 51 -4.21 16.97 -14.16
C LEU A 51 -3.28 16.98 -15.37
N THR A 52 -1.97 17.08 -15.15
CA THR A 52 -0.96 17.17 -16.23
C THR A 52 -0.36 15.82 -16.61
N GLY A 53 -0.30 14.87 -15.69
CA GLY A 53 0.38 13.58 -15.87
C GLY A 53 -0.45 12.34 -15.56
N GLY A 54 -1.71 12.52 -15.13
CA GLY A 54 -2.56 11.41 -14.68
C GLY A 54 -2.26 10.96 -13.24
N VAL A 55 -3.07 10.04 -12.74
CA VAL A 55 -2.86 9.44 -11.41
C VAL A 55 -1.61 8.55 -11.46
N PRO A 56 -0.64 8.74 -10.56
CA PRO A 56 0.53 7.88 -10.51
C PRO A 56 0.11 6.44 -10.20
N LYS A 57 0.66 5.46 -10.92
CA LYS A 57 0.37 4.04 -10.73
C LYS A 57 0.89 3.51 -9.39
N LEU A 58 1.95 4.10 -8.89
CA LEU A 58 2.58 3.75 -7.63
C LEU A 58 3.17 5.01 -7.02
N LEU A 59 2.97 5.22 -5.75
CA LEU A 59 3.63 6.25 -4.97
C LEU A 59 4.54 5.56 -3.95
N LEU A 60 5.80 5.99 -3.95
CA LEU A 60 6.82 5.50 -3.03
C LEU A 60 7.21 6.63 -2.07
N MET A 61 7.25 6.33 -0.79
CA MET A 61 7.65 7.24 0.28
C MET A 61 8.90 6.68 0.94
N ILE A 62 9.94 7.48 1.03
CA ILE A 62 11.22 7.10 1.60
C ILE A 62 11.55 8.12 2.69
N GLU A 63 11.82 7.65 3.89
CA GLU A 63 12.16 8.50 5.04
C GLU A 63 13.56 8.18 5.54
N PHE A 64 14.30 9.20 5.86
CA PHE A 64 15.60 9.11 6.51
C PHE A 64 15.54 9.83 7.84
N ALA A 65 15.71 9.09 8.94
CA ALA A 65 15.85 9.61 10.30
C ALA A 65 17.32 9.50 10.70
N GLU A 66 17.98 10.65 10.83
CA GLU A 66 19.41 10.74 11.07
C GLU A 66 19.71 11.71 12.23
N ASP A 67 20.92 11.65 12.77
CA ASP A 67 21.34 12.50 13.87
C ASP A 67 21.27 14.00 13.54
N THR A 68 21.41 14.37 12.26
CA THR A 68 21.30 15.75 11.78
C THR A 68 20.53 15.83 10.45
N ILE A 69 19.91 16.99 10.21
CA ILE A 69 19.18 17.29 8.97
C ILE A 69 20.11 17.20 7.77
N GLU A 70 21.35 17.64 7.88
CA GLU A 70 22.33 17.63 6.79
C GLU A 70 22.67 16.21 6.33
N ILE A 71 22.71 15.24 7.25
CA ILE A 71 22.93 13.82 6.91
C ILE A 71 21.70 13.27 6.20
N ALA A 72 20.49 13.53 6.73
CA ALA A 72 19.24 13.10 6.12
C ALA A 72 19.06 13.67 4.71
N ASP A 73 19.28 14.97 4.51
CA ASP A 73 19.24 15.64 3.21
C ASP A 73 20.25 15.04 2.23
N THR A 74 21.46 14.77 2.70
CA THR A 74 22.50 14.14 1.86
C THR A 74 22.07 12.75 1.38
N LYS A 75 21.47 11.94 2.25
CA LYS A 75 20.94 10.62 1.88
C LYS A 75 19.78 10.74 0.91
N ALA A 76 18.84 11.66 1.14
CA ALA A 76 17.70 11.89 0.28
C ALA A 76 18.14 12.31 -1.14
N ILE A 77 19.09 13.25 -1.26
CA ILE A 77 19.66 13.69 -2.53
C ILE A 77 20.37 12.55 -3.25
N LYS A 78 21.23 11.80 -2.55
CA LYS A 78 21.93 10.64 -3.15
C LYS A 78 20.94 9.58 -3.63
N THR A 79 19.84 9.35 -2.89
CA THR A 79 18.80 8.43 -3.30
C THR A 79 18.12 8.92 -4.57
N MET A 80 17.73 10.19 -4.61
CA MET A 80 17.12 10.81 -5.80
C MET A 80 18.04 10.71 -7.02
N ASP A 81 19.32 11.03 -6.85
CA ASP A 81 20.33 10.97 -7.93
C ASP A 81 20.49 9.52 -8.44
N SER A 82 20.47 8.54 -7.55
CA SER A 82 20.56 7.12 -7.92
C SER A 82 19.36 6.60 -8.74
N LEU A 83 18.25 7.33 -8.73
CA LEU A 83 17.01 7.01 -9.46
C LEU A 83 16.84 7.85 -10.75
N ALA A 84 17.78 8.74 -11.06
CA ALA A 84 17.65 9.70 -12.17
C ALA A 84 17.41 9.03 -13.53
N ASP A 85 18.04 7.88 -13.78
CA ASP A 85 17.93 7.12 -15.04
C ASP A 85 16.57 6.41 -15.20
N LEU A 86 15.76 6.33 -14.14
CA LEU A 86 14.46 5.64 -14.16
C LEU A 86 13.30 6.51 -14.63
N ASN A 87 13.56 7.78 -14.99
CA ASN A 87 12.54 8.75 -15.43
C ASN A 87 11.35 8.86 -14.46
N LEU A 88 11.61 8.80 -13.15
CA LEU A 88 10.62 8.95 -12.10
C LEU A 88 10.41 10.41 -11.76
N LYS A 89 9.18 10.77 -11.37
CA LYS A 89 8.91 12.07 -10.73
C LYS A 89 9.31 11.97 -9.26
N THR A 90 10.38 12.64 -8.89
CA THR A 90 10.89 12.65 -7.51
C THR A 90 10.71 14.01 -6.86
N LYS A 91 10.49 14.03 -5.56
CA LYS A 91 10.37 15.24 -4.74
C LYS A 91 10.99 14.98 -3.38
N ILE A 92 11.78 15.92 -2.87
CA ILE A 92 12.27 15.92 -1.49
C ILE A 92 11.42 16.90 -0.70
N GLU A 93 10.74 16.39 0.34
CA GLU A 93 10.04 17.22 1.33
C GLU A 93 11.02 17.63 2.43
N LYS A 94 11.00 18.93 2.78
CA LYS A 94 12.03 19.52 3.65
C LYS A 94 11.73 19.39 5.15
N ASN A 95 10.52 18.97 5.49
CA ASN A 95 10.11 18.85 6.88
C ASN A 95 8.88 17.96 7.01
N GLU A 96 8.65 17.43 8.22
CA GLU A 96 7.51 16.57 8.55
C GLU A 96 6.16 17.16 8.16
N LYS A 97 5.99 18.49 8.27
CA LYS A 97 4.71 19.14 7.95
C LYS A 97 4.37 19.06 6.47
N GLU A 98 5.35 19.08 5.60
CA GLU A 98 5.13 18.93 4.14
C GLU A 98 4.86 17.47 3.78
N SER A 99 5.49 16.52 4.46
CA SER A 99 5.28 15.08 4.25
C SER A 99 4.02 14.54 4.92
N GLU A 100 3.52 15.19 5.99
CA GLU A 100 2.35 14.76 6.79
C GLU A 100 1.12 14.41 5.93
N LYS A 101 0.89 15.17 4.84
CA LYS A 101 -0.24 14.95 3.93
C LYS A 101 -0.21 13.56 3.28
N TYR A 102 0.97 13.06 2.89
CA TYR A 102 1.11 11.73 2.29
C TYR A 102 0.88 10.63 3.34
N TRP A 103 1.38 10.85 4.54
CA TRP A 103 1.12 9.97 5.68
C TRP A 103 -0.37 9.92 6.06
N ILE A 104 -1.08 11.06 5.98
CA ILE A 104 -2.52 11.11 6.18
C ILE A 104 -3.22 10.26 5.12
N VAL A 105 -2.87 10.43 3.83
CA VAL A 105 -3.44 9.61 2.74
C VAL A 105 -3.22 8.14 3.01
N ARG A 106 -1.99 7.73 3.36
CA ARG A 106 -1.67 6.32 3.64
C ARG A 106 -2.48 5.76 4.80
N ARG A 107 -2.55 6.47 5.92
CA ARG A 107 -3.26 6.00 7.13
C ARG A 107 -4.78 6.05 6.98
N GLU A 108 -5.29 7.15 6.45
CA GLU A 108 -6.73 7.38 6.41
C GLU A 108 -7.40 6.67 5.24
N SER A 109 -6.69 6.36 4.16
CA SER A 109 -7.25 5.60 3.04
C SER A 109 -7.88 4.28 3.51
N PHE A 110 -7.23 3.57 4.42
CA PHE A 110 -7.74 2.34 5.00
C PHE A 110 -9.01 2.54 5.84
N ASN A 111 -9.01 3.55 6.71
CA ASN A 111 -10.17 3.89 7.56
C ASN A 111 -11.36 4.35 6.73
N LEU A 112 -11.09 5.06 5.65
CA LEU A 112 -12.11 5.60 4.75
C LEU A 112 -12.72 4.51 3.87
N LEU A 113 -11.92 3.55 3.41
CA LEU A 113 -12.39 2.34 2.75
C LEU A 113 -13.47 1.65 3.57
N ARG A 114 -13.19 1.39 4.84
CA ARG A 114 -14.13 0.69 5.73
C ARG A 114 -15.45 1.44 5.95
N LYS A 115 -15.43 2.78 5.90
CA LYS A 115 -16.60 3.62 6.27
C LYS A 115 -17.49 3.98 5.09
N ASN A 116 -16.96 4.01 3.86
CA ASN A 116 -17.63 4.68 2.74
C ASN A 116 -18.06 3.77 1.59
N VAL A 117 -17.81 2.47 1.68
CA VAL A 117 -18.24 1.54 0.63
C VAL A 117 -19.48 0.80 1.09
N HIS A 118 -20.64 1.33 0.78
CA HIS A 118 -21.93 0.74 1.14
C HIS A 118 -22.06 -0.68 0.55
N GLY A 119 -22.37 -1.65 1.40
CA GLY A 119 -22.61 -3.04 1.01
C GLY A 119 -21.35 -3.88 0.77
N LEU A 120 -20.15 -3.29 0.85
CA LEU A 120 -18.89 -4.03 0.81
C LEU A 120 -18.23 -4.03 2.20
N HIS A 121 -17.53 -5.12 2.47
CA HIS A 121 -16.77 -5.33 3.70
C HIS A 121 -15.30 -5.62 3.38
N THR A 122 -14.41 -5.21 4.26
CA THR A 122 -13.00 -5.60 4.16
C THR A 122 -12.87 -7.10 4.42
N ALA A 123 -12.15 -7.78 3.55
CA ALA A 123 -11.84 -9.20 3.65
C ALA A 123 -10.31 -9.39 3.58
N PRO A 124 -9.57 -9.24 4.71
CA PRO A 124 -8.11 -9.21 4.73
C PRO A 124 -7.50 -10.62 4.67
N PHE A 125 -7.97 -11.47 3.76
CA PHE A 125 -7.55 -12.87 3.63
C PHE A 125 -6.22 -13.06 2.89
N ILE A 126 -5.72 -12.03 2.22
CA ILE A 126 -4.42 -11.98 1.53
C ILE A 126 -3.63 -10.75 1.96
N ASP A 127 -3.87 -10.28 3.17
CA ASP A 127 -3.18 -9.16 3.78
C ASP A 127 -1.91 -9.62 4.51
N ASP A 128 -0.91 -8.70 4.64
CA ASP A 128 0.22 -8.84 5.56
C ASP A 128 1.24 -9.95 5.22
N PHE A 129 1.34 -10.41 4.00
CA PHE A 129 2.42 -11.32 3.62
C PHE A 129 3.75 -10.58 3.39
N VAL A 130 4.85 -11.30 3.52
CA VAL A 130 6.21 -10.78 3.27
C VAL A 130 6.88 -11.62 2.22
N VAL A 131 7.57 -10.96 1.27
CA VAL A 131 8.47 -11.61 0.31
C VAL A 131 9.78 -10.83 0.21
N PRO A 132 10.92 -11.49 -0.04
CA PRO A 132 12.18 -10.79 -0.23
C PRO A 132 12.06 -9.74 -1.36
N PRO A 133 12.52 -8.49 -1.18
CA PRO A 133 12.42 -7.44 -2.21
C PRO A 133 13.06 -7.82 -3.56
N ALA A 134 14.06 -8.69 -3.53
CA ALA A 134 14.71 -9.19 -4.76
C ALA A 134 13.76 -9.98 -5.68
N CYS A 135 12.65 -10.53 -5.14
CA CYS A 135 11.68 -11.31 -5.90
C CYS A 135 10.63 -10.46 -6.63
N TYR A 136 10.51 -9.16 -6.33
CA TYR A 136 9.43 -8.32 -6.87
C TYR A 136 9.24 -8.37 -8.38
N PRO A 137 10.30 -8.34 -9.21
CA PRO A 137 10.13 -8.33 -10.66
C PRO A 137 9.37 -9.55 -11.20
N GLU A 138 9.50 -10.70 -10.53
CA GLU A 138 8.85 -11.95 -10.93
C GLU A 138 7.58 -12.23 -10.13
N PHE A 139 7.54 -11.85 -8.87
CA PHE A 139 6.44 -12.08 -7.94
C PHE A 139 5.22 -11.21 -8.22
N LEU A 140 5.41 -9.88 -8.33
CA LEU A 140 4.28 -8.94 -8.48
C LEU A 140 3.43 -9.17 -9.74
N PRO A 141 4.00 -9.49 -10.93
CA PRO A 141 3.20 -9.85 -12.08
C PRO A 141 2.31 -11.09 -11.86
N LYS A 142 2.80 -12.10 -11.13
CA LYS A 142 2.04 -13.32 -10.80
C LYS A 142 0.88 -13.02 -9.87
N VAL A 143 1.12 -12.21 -8.82
CA VAL A 143 0.06 -11.75 -7.90
C VAL A 143 -1.00 -10.95 -8.65
N ASN A 144 -0.59 -9.97 -9.47
CA ASN A 144 -1.51 -9.17 -10.25
C ASN A 144 -2.36 -10.03 -11.20
N ALA A 145 -1.77 -11.03 -11.85
CA ALA A 145 -2.50 -11.96 -12.71
C ALA A 145 -3.58 -12.73 -11.93
N LEU A 146 -3.24 -13.23 -10.72
CA LEU A 146 -4.20 -13.90 -9.85
C LEU A 146 -5.32 -12.95 -9.40
N LEU A 147 -5.00 -11.72 -9.00
CA LEU A 147 -6.01 -10.74 -8.59
C LEU A 147 -6.94 -10.39 -9.77
N ASP A 148 -6.41 -10.29 -10.98
CA ASP A 148 -7.17 -10.00 -12.19
C ASP A 148 -8.17 -11.11 -12.55
N GLU A 149 -7.88 -12.38 -12.28
CA GLU A 149 -8.81 -13.49 -12.47
C GLU A 149 -10.11 -13.32 -11.66
N TYR A 150 -10.02 -12.67 -10.48
CA TYR A 150 -11.12 -12.51 -9.54
C TYR A 150 -11.64 -11.06 -9.43
N LYS A 151 -11.22 -10.16 -10.29
CA LYS A 151 -11.54 -8.71 -10.22
C LYS A 151 -13.02 -8.36 -10.28
N SER A 152 -13.89 -9.28 -10.75
CA SER A 152 -15.34 -9.10 -10.73
C SER A 152 -15.97 -9.28 -9.35
N HIS A 153 -15.25 -9.86 -8.39
CA HIS A 153 -15.74 -10.22 -7.07
C HIS A 153 -15.36 -9.21 -5.98
N PHE A 154 -14.32 -8.40 -6.22
CA PHE A 154 -13.83 -7.41 -5.26
C PHE A 154 -13.13 -6.24 -5.94
N ILE A 155 -13.06 -5.14 -5.23
CA ILE A 155 -12.09 -4.08 -5.45
C ILE A 155 -11.03 -4.19 -4.37
N TYR A 156 -9.79 -3.75 -4.64
CA TYR A 156 -8.72 -3.86 -3.66
C TYR A 156 -7.79 -2.66 -3.69
N THR A 157 -7.01 -2.51 -2.65
CA THR A 157 -5.89 -1.58 -2.55
C THR A 157 -4.64 -2.35 -2.21
N ILE A 158 -3.50 -1.87 -2.70
CA ILE A 158 -2.19 -2.39 -2.34
C ILE A 158 -1.42 -1.25 -1.68
N ALA A 159 -1.00 -1.49 -0.46
CA ALA A 159 -0.07 -0.64 0.26
C ALA A 159 0.93 -1.54 0.99
N GLY A 160 2.00 -0.97 1.54
CA GLY A 160 2.89 -1.78 2.36
C GLY A 160 4.25 -1.16 2.60
N HIS A 161 5.00 -1.85 3.44
CA HIS A 161 6.38 -1.57 3.80
C HIS A 161 7.28 -2.22 2.74
N VAL A 162 7.31 -1.60 1.54
CA VAL A 162 7.97 -2.19 0.36
C VAL A 162 9.47 -2.40 0.58
N GLY A 163 10.09 -1.64 1.49
CA GLY A 163 11.48 -1.83 1.88
C GLY A 163 11.74 -3.15 2.60
N ASP A 164 10.77 -3.63 3.36
CA ASP A 164 10.82 -4.85 4.15
C ASP A 164 10.14 -6.06 3.48
N GLY A 165 9.57 -5.83 2.30
CA GLY A 165 8.87 -6.88 1.57
C GLY A 165 7.44 -7.16 2.03
N ASN A 166 6.92 -6.37 2.96
CA ASN A 166 5.60 -6.56 3.51
C ASN A 166 4.53 -5.85 2.65
N PHE A 167 3.46 -6.58 2.31
CA PHE A 167 2.35 -6.11 1.49
C PHE A 167 1.01 -6.24 2.20
N HIS A 168 0.23 -5.17 2.10
CA HIS A 168 -1.15 -5.11 2.55
C HIS A 168 -2.08 -5.05 1.33
N ILE A 169 -2.60 -6.20 0.93
CA ILE A 169 -3.65 -6.28 -0.10
C ILE A 169 -4.99 -6.46 0.61
N ILE A 170 -5.86 -5.47 0.50
CA ILE A 170 -7.13 -5.46 1.23
C ILE A 170 -8.29 -5.46 0.25
N PRO A 171 -8.86 -6.65 -0.04
CA PRO A 171 -10.08 -6.75 -0.81
C PRO A 171 -11.28 -6.19 -0.06
N LEU A 172 -12.15 -5.54 -0.83
CA LEU A 172 -13.48 -5.11 -0.42
C LEU A 172 -14.50 -5.87 -1.25
N MET A 173 -15.36 -6.64 -0.59
CA MET A 173 -16.29 -7.52 -1.27
C MET A 173 -17.65 -7.59 -0.56
N ASP A 174 -18.69 -7.91 -1.33
CA ASP A 174 -20.01 -8.20 -0.80
C ASP A 174 -20.03 -9.63 -0.22
N LEU A 175 -19.77 -9.73 1.08
CA LEU A 175 -19.73 -11.02 1.79
C LEU A 175 -21.11 -11.66 2.00
N SER A 176 -22.21 -11.00 1.63
CA SER A 176 -23.53 -11.62 1.62
C SER A 176 -23.68 -12.66 0.52
N LYS A 177 -22.91 -12.54 -0.55
CA LYS A 177 -22.88 -13.43 -1.70
C LYS A 177 -22.00 -14.65 -1.42
N GLU A 178 -22.55 -15.84 -1.64
CA GLU A 178 -21.82 -17.12 -1.47
C GLU A 178 -20.62 -17.20 -2.42
N GLU A 179 -20.79 -16.81 -3.67
CA GLU A 179 -19.74 -16.80 -4.68
C GLU A 179 -18.50 -15.99 -4.25
N ASN A 180 -18.70 -14.84 -3.58
CA ASN A 180 -17.61 -14.03 -3.08
C ASN A 180 -16.89 -14.67 -1.88
N ARG A 181 -17.64 -15.33 -0.99
CA ARG A 181 -17.02 -16.07 0.11
C ARG A 181 -16.19 -17.26 -0.41
N GLN A 182 -16.65 -17.90 -1.50
CA GLN A 182 -15.91 -18.99 -2.13
C GLN A 182 -14.58 -18.52 -2.72
N VAL A 183 -14.55 -17.32 -3.31
CA VAL A 183 -13.30 -16.70 -3.80
C VAL A 183 -12.23 -16.60 -2.72
N ILE A 184 -12.61 -16.32 -1.46
CA ILE A 184 -11.64 -16.25 -0.35
C ILE A 184 -10.93 -17.60 -0.20
N LEU A 185 -11.68 -18.70 -0.24
CA LEU A 185 -11.15 -20.06 -0.07
C LEU A 185 -10.30 -20.52 -1.26
N GLU A 186 -10.57 -19.98 -2.45
CA GLU A 186 -9.85 -20.34 -3.67
C GLU A 186 -8.58 -19.49 -3.89
N LEU A 187 -8.66 -18.20 -3.64
CA LEU A 187 -7.57 -17.26 -3.95
C LEU A 187 -6.50 -17.23 -2.86
N ALA A 188 -6.89 -17.31 -1.57
CA ALA A 188 -5.92 -17.22 -0.48
C ALA A 188 -4.80 -18.28 -0.58
N PRO A 189 -5.11 -19.59 -0.75
CA PRO A 189 -4.05 -20.58 -0.89
C PRO A 189 -3.13 -20.32 -2.09
N LYS A 190 -3.67 -19.88 -3.24
CA LYS A 190 -2.87 -19.58 -4.43
C LYS A 190 -1.86 -18.45 -4.18
N ILE A 191 -2.28 -17.40 -3.47
CA ILE A 191 -1.38 -16.29 -3.11
C ILE A 191 -0.32 -16.77 -2.12
N TYR A 192 -0.70 -17.52 -1.08
CA TYR A 192 0.27 -18.01 -0.10
C TYR A 192 1.23 -19.05 -0.67
N GLU A 193 0.81 -19.88 -1.62
CA GLU A 193 1.71 -20.75 -2.39
C GLU A 193 2.79 -19.95 -3.13
N LEU A 194 2.41 -18.86 -3.81
CA LEU A 194 3.37 -17.96 -4.45
C LEU A 194 4.33 -17.32 -3.45
N VAL A 195 3.80 -16.81 -2.33
CA VAL A 195 4.60 -16.18 -1.27
C VAL A 195 5.65 -17.15 -0.73
N ILE A 196 5.24 -18.37 -0.39
CA ILE A 196 6.13 -19.41 0.17
C ILE A 196 7.14 -19.88 -0.87
N ALA A 197 6.76 -20.00 -2.15
CA ALA A 197 7.66 -20.38 -3.23
C ALA A 197 8.81 -19.39 -3.42
N GLU A 198 8.59 -18.10 -3.13
CA GLU A 198 9.64 -17.07 -3.17
C GLU A 198 10.40 -16.93 -1.82
N GLY A 199 10.20 -17.85 -0.89
CA GLY A 199 10.85 -17.84 0.43
C GLY A 199 10.25 -16.81 1.40
N GLY A 200 9.02 -16.38 1.15
CA GLY A 200 8.28 -15.44 1.97
C GLY A 200 7.53 -16.07 3.13
N THR A 201 6.78 -15.26 3.85
CA THR A 201 5.92 -15.67 4.97
C THR A 201 4.49 -15.16 4.82
N THR A 202 3.53 -15.88 5.41
CA THR A 202 2.09 -15.56 5.33
C THR A 202 1.69 -14.38 6.20
N THR A 203 2.56 -13.92 7.10
CA THR A 203 2.34 -12.77 8.00
C THR A 203 3.66 -12.03 8.23
N GLY A 204 3.58 -10.71 8.31
CA GLY A 204 4.69 -9.82 8.64
C GLY A 204 4.57 -9.23 10.05
N GLU A 205 3.51 -8.45 10.28
CA GLU A 205 3.32 -7.66 11.51
C GLU A 205 1.97 -7.84 12.21
N HIS A 206 0.92 -8.32 11.49
CA HIS A 206 -0.45 -8.42 12.02
C HIS A 206 -0.75 -9.73 12.74
N ASN A 207 0.20 -10.68 12.75
CA ASN A 207 -0.01 -12.04 13.23
C ASN A 207 -1.01 -12.84 12.36
N ASP A 208 -1.07 -14.16 12.51
CA ASP A 208 -1.87 -15.04 11.65
C ASP A 208 -3.36 -14.97 11.95
N GLY A 209 -3.73 -14.90 13.22
CA GLY A 209 -5.12 -14.87 13.65
C GLY A 209 -5.93 -16.07 13.09
N ILE A 210 -7.25 -15.98 13.13
CA ILE A 210 -8.15 -17.01 12.62
C ILE A 210 -8.07 -17.14 11.08
N ILE A 211 -7.78 -16.04 10.38
CA ILE A 211 -7.84 -15.97 8.92
C ILE A 211 -6.65 -16.71 8.29
N ARG A 212 -5.44 -16.55 8.83
CA ARG A 212 -4.20 -17.10 8.26
C ARG A 212 -3.74 -18.40 8.89
N THR A 213 -4.14 -18.69 10.14
CA THR A 213 -3.81 -19.96 10.82
C THR A 213 -4.05 -21.21 9.96
N PRO A 214 -5.10 -21.34 9.14
CA PRO A 214 -5.29 -22.49 8.27
C PRO A 214 -4.18 -22.73 7.24
N TYR A 215 -3.37 -21.71 6.93
CA TYR A 215 -2.30 -21.78 5.95
C TYR A 215 -0.90 -22.01 6.57
N LEU A 216 -0.78 -22.00 7.90
CA LEU A 216 0.48 -22.28 8.58
C LEU A 216 1.11 -23.64 8.21
N PRO A 217 0.33 -24.73 8.00
CA PRO A 217 0.90 -25.99 7.52
C PRO A 217 1.58 -25.88 6.15
N MET A 218 1.21 -24.92 5.30
CA MET A 218 1.88 -24.69 4.03
C MET A 218 3.29 -24.09 4.24
N LEU A 219 3.48 -23.29 5.29
CA LEU A 219 4.74 -22.63 5.62
C LEU A 219 5.67 -23.52 6.46
N PHE A 220 5.13 -24.20 7.47
CA PHE A 220 5.91 -24.93 8.48
C PHE A 220 5.85 -26.44 8.34
N GLY A 221 5.02 -27.00 7.46
CA GLY A 221 4.71 -28.41 7.39
C GLY A 221 3.51 -28.80 8.27
N ALA A 222 3.11 -30.08 8.20
CA ALA A 222 1.89 -30.58 8.83
C ALA A 222 2.09 -31.04 10.31
N GLU A 223 3.26 -30.80 10.90
CA GLU A 223 3.57 -31.17 12.29
C GLU A 223 3.40 -30.00 13.25
#